data_93e49c7f3a401514b7f18ce017d02143
#
_entry.id   93e49c7f3a401514b7f18ce017d02143
#
_cell.length_a   1.000
_cell.length_b   1.000
_cell.length_c   1.000
_cell.angle_alpha   90.00
_cell.angle_beta   90.00
_cell.angle_gamma   90.00
#
_symmetry.space_group_name_H-M   'P 1'
#
loop_
_entity.id
_entity.type
_entity.pdbx_description
1 polymer ?
#
loop_
_entity_poly.entity_id
_entity_poly.type
_entity_poly.pdbx_seq_one_letter_code
_entity_poly.pdbx_strand_id
1 'polypeptide(L)'
;MLLKPGAESHSFEPTPQDIKKIQSADLFIYTGGENDVWVDDILSSMGDKRPETLKLLDCVPTVNEEIVDGMEHEHEHEEDHHDDGEFEDSEVKDRALSDWAGDWQSVYPYLLDGTLDEVFHHKAEEEQDKTEQEYKEYYKTGFKTDVERIKIEGNRIRFYTNGKEASSDYAYKGYEILTYESGKKGVRYQFEATDADTAAPKYIQFSDHEIAPTDDLEHFHIYSGNDGFDTLLKEMDNWPTYFGSKLTGKEIAEEMIGHEHAHEHEEEPDEHVWTSPANAILIAEKIAALLKEKDPANAASYEKNSAAYVKELKALDESFRNVVSSGARKTVLFGDRFPFRYFADAYGLTYYAAFSGCSTETEASAATVAFLVNKVKEEELPVVFAIEFSNGKIADSVCDATGAKKLTLHSCHNVSADELANGATYLSIMQKNVEALREALN
;
A
#
# COMPACT_ATOMS: atom_id res chain seq x y z
N MET A 1 -23.13 1.29 -16.00
CA MET A 1 -22.06 0.54 -15.35
C MET A 1 -20.86 0.53 -16.30
N LEU A 2 -19.69 0.88 -15.80
CA LEU A 2 -18.45 0.90 -16.58
C LEU A 2 -17.81 -0.49 -16.61
N LEU A 3 -17.68 -1.10 -15.43
CA LEU A 3 -17.10 -2.43 -15.30
C LEU A 3 -17.98 -3.52 -15.93
N LYS A 4 -17.37 -4.45 -16.67
CA LYS A 4 -18.08 -5.57 -17.27
C LYS A 4 -18.29 -6.69 -16.24
N PRO A 5 -19.34 -7.51 -16.36
CA PRO A 5 -19.49 -8.68 -15.49
C PRO A 5 -18.24 -9.58 -15.54
N GLY A 6 -17.77 -9.99 -14.36
CA GLY A 6 -16.58 -10.83 -14.20
C GLY A 6 -15.24 -10.14 -14.34
N ALA A 7 -15.20 -8.81 -14.52
CA ALA A 7 -13.96 -8.06 -14.55
C ALA A 7 -13.55 -7.64 -13.12
N GLU A 8 -12.25 -7.62 -12.87
CA GLU A 8 -11.65 -7.15 -11.63
C GLU A 8 -11.78 -5.62 -11.54
N SER A 9 -12.12 -5.09 -10.35
CA SER A 9 -12.31 -3.65 -10.13
C SER A 9 -11.00 -2.92 -9.87
N HIS A 10 -10.09 -3.50 -9.11
CA HIS A 10 -8.84 -2.85 -8.70
C HIS A 10 -7.85 -2.63 -9.86
N SER A 11 -7.99 -3.32 -10.97
CA SER A 11 -7.19 -3.12 -12.19
C SER A 11 -7.96 -2.42 -13.33
N PHE A 12 -9.02 -1.68 -13.00
CA PHE A 12 -9.86 -1.03 -14.02
C PHE A 12 -9.22 0.25 -14.54
N GLU A 13 -8.90 0.26 -15.83
CA GLU A 13 -8.49 1.47 -16.56
C GLU A 13 -9.61 1.96 -17.48
N PRO A 14 -10.04 3.26 -17.40
CA PRO A 14 -11.12 3.79 -18.20
C PRO A 14 -10.71 3.97 -19.66
N THR A 15 -11.53 3.50 -20.57
CA THR A 15 -11.34 3.75 -22.01
C THR A 15 -11.90 5.11 -22.42
N PRO A 16 -11.49 5.69 -23.58
CA PRO A 16 -12.10 6.91 -24.12
C PRO A 16 -13.63 6.84 -24.30
N GLN A 17 -14.19 5.63 -24.43
CA GLN A 17 -15.64 5.44 -24.51
C GLN A 17 -16.29 5.54 -23.13
N ASP A 18 -15.60 5.09 -22.08
CA ASP A 18 -16.08 5.19 -20.71
C ASP A 18 -16.09 6.66 -20.25
N ILE A 19 -15.04 7.42 -20.59
CA ILE A 19 -15.00 8.87 -20.38
C ILE A 19 -16.23 9.57 -21.02
N LYS A 20 -16.58 9.20 -22.26
CA LYS A 20 -17.78 9.75 -22.93
C LYS A 20 -19.08 9.36 -22.22
N LYS A 21 -19.18 8.15 -21.68
CA LYS A 21 -20.33 7.73 -20.89
C LYS A 21 -20.45 8.55 -19.62
N ILE A 22 -19.32 8.76 -18.89
CA ILE A 22 -19.29 9.61 -17.70
C ILE A 22 -19.75 11.03 -18.05
N GLN A 23 -19.20 11.64 -19.11
CA GLN A 23 -19.58 12.99 -19.55
C GLN A 23 -21.05 13.14 -19.93
N SER A 24 -21.70 12.06 -20.35
CA SER A 24 -23.12 12.05 -20.74
C SER A 24 -24.08 11.66 -19.63
N ALA A 25 -23.56 11.32 -18.45
CA ALA A 25 -24.37 10.94 -17.31
C ALA A 25 -24.94 12.17 -16.57
N ASP A 26 -26.16 12.08 -16.06
CA ASP A 26 -26.74 13.07 -15.15
C ASP A 26 -26.16 12.93 -13.73
N LEU A 27 -25.78 11.71 -13.35
CA LEU A 27 -25.15 11.36 -12.08
C LEU A 27 -24.11 10.27 -12.31
N PHE A 28 -22.89 10.47 -11.81
CA PHE A 28 -21.83 9.48 -11.77
C PHE A 28 -21.58 9.06 -10.33
N ILE A 29 -21.74 7.77 -10.04
CA ILE A 29 -21.51 7.18 -8.72
C ILE A 29 -20.22 6.36 -8.80
N TYR A 30 -19.30 6.58 -7.89
CA TYR A 30 -18.02 5.86 -7.77
C TYR A 30 -17.67 5.62 -6.31
N THR A 31 -16.76 4.72 -6.03
CA THR A 31 -16.39 4.36 -4.65
C THR A 31 -15.57 5.45 -3.99
N GLY A 32 -14.55 5.89 -4.65
CA GLY A 32 -13.46 6.71 -4.11
C GLY A 32 -12.38 5.82 -3.49
N GLY A 33 -11.29 6.44 -3.00
CA GLY A 33 -10.11 5.75 -2.52
C GLY A 33 -9.07 5.58 -3.61
N GLU A 34 -8.04 4.81 -3.31
CA GLU A 34 -6.83 4.68 -4.12
C GLU A 34 -7.12 4.10 -5.52
N ASN A 35 -8.01 3.11 -5.61
CA ASN A 35 -8.39 2.50 -6.89
C ASN A 35 -9.21 3.41 -7.81
N ASP A 36 -9.72 4.52 -7.31
CA ASP A 36 -10.53 5.49 -8.05
C ASP A 36 -9.83 6.85 -8.26
N VAL A 37 -8.51 6.98 -8.01
CA VAL A 37 -7.71 8.21 -8.25
C VAL A 37 -7.89 8.72 -9.68
N TRP A 38 -7.94 7.82 -10.68
CA TRP A 38 -8.22 8.15 -12.07
C TRP A 38 -9.53 8.93 -12.28
N VAL A 39 -10.49 8.82 -11.35
CA VAL A 39 -11.78 9.55 -11.42
C VAL A 39 -11.56 11.03 -11.25
N ASP A 40 -10.76 11.44 -10.26
CA ASP A 40 -10.50 12.85 -9.98
C ASP A 40 -9.76 13.52 -11.13
N ASP A 41 -8.78 12.85 -11.75
CA ASP A 41 -8.06 13.32 -12.92
C ASP A 41 -9.00 13.53 -14.12
N ILE A 42 -9.86 12.56 -14.39
CA ILE A 42 -10.82 12.64 -15.48
C ILE A 42 -11.85 13.77 -15.21
N LEU A 43 -12.40 13.84 -14.01
CA LEU A 43 -13.37 14.87 -13.64
C LEU A 43 -12.76 16.28 -13.72
N SER A 44 -11.50 16.44 -13.31
CA SER A 44 -10.75 17.71 -13.40
C SER A 44 -10.56 18.13 -14.85
N SER A 45 -10.34 17.20 -15.78
CA SER A 45 -10.17 17.46 -17.21
C SER A 45 -11.47 17.86 -17.93
N MET A 46 -12.64 17.59 -17.35
CA MET A 46 -13.95 17.80 -18.00
C MET A 46 -14.47 19.23 -17.95
N GLY A 47 -13.96 20.08 -17.04
CA GLY A 47 -14.42 21.47 -16.85
C GLY A 47 -15.95 21.53 -16.68
N ASP A 48 -16.61 22.41 -17.44
CA ASP A 48 -18.08 22.62 -17.37
C ASP A 48 -18.94 21.41 -17.82
N LYS A 49 -18.32 20.34 -18.34
CA LYS A 49 -19.00 19.11 -18.75
C LYS A 49 -18.98 18.03 -17.67
N ARG A 50 -18.54 18.36 -16.48
CA ARG A 50 -18.53 17.45 -15.35
C ARG A 50 -19.94 17.06 -14.94
N PRO A 51 -20.28 15.76 -14.84
CA PRO A 51 -21.56 15.34 -14.30
C PRO A 51 -21.65 15.65 -12.80
N GLU A 52 -22.84 15.55 -12.24
CA GLU A 52 -22.98 15.43 -10.79
C GLU A 52 -22.33 14.13 -10.32
N THR A 53 -21.67 14.15 -9.17
CA THR A 53 -20.94 13.00 -8.64
C THR A 53 -21.41 12.63 -7.25
N LEU A 54 -21.36 11.33 -6.92
CA LEU A 54 -21.54 10.81 -5.59
C LEU A 54 -20.41 9.82 -5.29
N LYS A 55 -19.52 10.18 -4.37
CA LYS A 55 -18.49 9.30 -3.84
C LYS A 55 -19.10 8.47 -2.70
N LEU A 56 -18.97 7.15 -2.76
CA LEU A 56 -19.60 6.25 -1.76
C LEU A 56 -18.93 6.37 -0.39
N LEU A 57 -17.61 6.60 -0.35
CA LEU A 57 -16.89 6.87 0.89
C LEU A 57 -17.49 8.07 1.66
N ASP A 58 -17.99 9.10 0.96
CA ASP A 58 -18.62 10.26 1.59
C ASP A 58 -20.04 9.96 2.14
N CYS A 59 -20.57 8.78 1.88
CA CYS A 59 -21.92 8.40 2.31
C CYS A 59 -21.96 7.76 3.69
N VAL A 60 -20.83 7.32 4.22
CA VAL A 60 -20.72 6.49 5.43
C VAL A 60 -19.57 6.97 6.33
N PRO A 61 -19.58 6.66 7.63
CA PRO A 61 -18.36 6.75 8.44
C PRO A 61 -17.32 5.80 7.90
N THR A 62 -16.14 6.31 7.58
CA THR A 62 -15.03 5.49 7.06
C THR A 62 -14.25 4.83 8.20
N VAL A 63 -13.69 3.66 7.92
CA VAL A 63 -12.66 2.99 8.71
C VAL A 63 -11.49 2.71 7.78
N ASN A 64 -10.30 2.73 8.33
CA ASN A 64 -9.10 2.52 7.54
C ASN A 64 -8.89 1.03 7.24
N GLU A 65 -8.19 0.74 6.17
CA GLU A 65 -7.72 -0.61 5.89
C GLU A 65 -6.83 -1.08 7.06
N GLU A 66 -6.88 -2.33 7.39
CA GLU A 66 -6.11 -2.89 8.50
C GLU A 66 -5.35 -4.11 8.00
N ILE A 67 -4.07 -4.12 8.21
CA ILE A 67 -3.23 -5.29 8.02
C ILE A 67 -3.18 -6.02 9.37
N VAL A 68 -3.67 -7.26 9.39
CA VAL A 68 -3.65 -8.10 10.59
C VAL A 68 -2.53 -9.12 10.52
N ASP A 69 -2.15 -9.66 11.68
CA ASP A 69 -1.09 -10.67 11.80
C ASP A 69 -1.21 -11.77 10.73
N GLY A 70 -0.14 -12.01 10.01
CA GLY A 70 0.00 -13.07 9.01
C GLY A 70 -0.56 -12.75 7.62
N MET A 71 -1.08 -11.55 7.38
CA MET A 71 -1.34 -11.09 6.02
C MET A 71 -0.03 -10.85 5.27
N GLU A 72 -0.03 -11.13 3.96
CA GLU A 72 1.00 -10.61 3.07
C GLU A 72 0.87 -9.09 3.02
N HIS A 73 2.00 -8.43 3.08
CA HIS A 73 2.11 -7.02 2.77
C HIS A 73 2.34 -6.89 1.25
N GLU A 74 1.77 -5.89 0.61
CA GLU A 74 2.13 -5.52 -0.76
C GLU A 74 3.54 -4.92 -0.77
N HIS A 75 4.52 -5.79 -0.65
CA HIS A 75 5.89 -5.47 -0.99
C HIS A 75 6.39 -6.59 -1.89
N GLU A 76 6.63 -6.28 -3.15
CA GLU A 76 7.39 -7.16 -4.03
C GLU A 76 8.74 -7.41 -3.37
N HIS A 77 9.01 -8.67 -3.12
CA HIS A 77 10.20 -9.29 -2.54
C HIS A 77 10.27 -9.37 -1.01
N GLU A 78 10.29 -10.65 -0.58
CA GLU A 78 10.73 -11.08 0.75
C GLU A 78 12.13 -10.54 1.03
N GLU A 79 12.19 -9.40 1.71
CA GLU A 79 13.25 -9.07 2.65
C GLU A 79 12.71 -7.94 3.55
N ASP A 80 12.79 -8.17 4.85
CA ASP A 80 12.37 -7.24 5.89
C ASP A 80 12.94 -5.84 5.64
N HIS A 81 12.14 -4.92 5.05
CA HIS A 81 12.49 -3.52 4.99
C HIS A 81 12.38 -2.93 6.39
N HIS A 82 13.50 -2.90 7.11
CA HIS A 82 13.63 -2.22 8.42
C HIS A 82 13.80 -0.71 8.23
N ASP A 83 12.94 -0.11 7.42
CA ASP A 83 13.01 1.29 7.02
C ASP A 83 12.69 2.26 8.18
N ASP A 84 11.99 1.80 9.19
CA ASP A 84 11.65 2.58 10.38
C ASP A 84 12.77 2.70 11.43
N GLY A 85 13.89 2.00 11.24
CA GLY A 85 15.01 1.95 12.18
C GLY A 85 14.69 1.11 13.43
N GLU A 86 13.68 0.25 13.37
CA GLU A 86 13.29 -0.69 14.42
C GLU A 86 13.65 -2.12 14.01
N PHE A 87 14.80 -2.60 14.42
CA PHE A 87 15.29 -3.97 14.14
C PHE A 87 16.13 -4.51 15.29
N GLU A 88 16.24 -5.82 15.38
CA GLU A 88 17.14 -6.47 16.34
C GLU A 88 18.58 -6.57 15.79
N ASP A 89 19.59 -6.33 16.60
CA ASP A 89 21.00 -6.36 16.17
C ASP A 89 21.41 -7.68 15.51
N SER A 90 20.70 -8.77 15.80
CA SER A 90 20.93 -10.10 15.24
C SER A 90 20.42 -10.30 13.81
N GLU A 91 19.56 -9.41 13.34
CA GLU A 91 18.97 -9.42 12.00
C GLU A 91 19.91 -8.81 10.97
N VAL A 92 20.78 -7.90 11.39
CA VAL A 92 21.77 -7.27 10.52
C VAL A 92 22.74 -8.31 9.95
N LYS A 93 22.91 -8.32 8.63
CA LYS A 93 23.80 -9.22 7.89
C LYS A 93 24.93 -8.46 7.23
N ASP A 94 26.06 -9.17 7.01
CA ASP A 94 27.14 -8.66 6.17
C ASP A 94 26.65 -8.46 4.72
N ARG A 95 27.00 -7.31 4.12
CA ARG A 95 26.65 -6.97 2.74
C ARG A 95 27.89 -6.81 1.87
N ALA A 96 27.81 -7.20 0.63
CA ALA A 96 28.88 -7.06 -0.34
C ALA A 96 28.74 -5.74 -1.11
N LEU A 97 29.84 -5.20 -1.67
CA LEU A 97 29.79 -3.99 -2.49
C LEU A 97 28.90 -4.14 -3.74
N SER A 98 28.62 -5.38 -4.14
CA SER A 98 27.70 -5.70 -5.23
C SER A 98 26.26 -5.23 -4.98
N ASP A 99 25.83 -5.11 -3.74
CA ASP A 99 24.47 -4.69 -3.37
C ASP A 99 24.23 -3.22 -3.75
N TRP A 100 25.31 -2.43 -3.84
CA TRP A 100 25.29 -1.06 -4.36
C TRP A 100 25.76 -0.95 -5.81
N ALA A 101 25.87 -2.08 -6.55
CA ALA A 101 26.32 -2.05 -7.93
C ALA A 101 25.37 -1.23 -8.80
N GLY A 102 25.93 -0.29 -9.59
CA GLY A 102 25.09 0.55 -10.42
C GLY A 102 25.77 1.86 -10.83
N ASP A 103 24.96 2.72 -11.41
CA ASP A 103 25.32 4.06 -11.85
C ASP A 103 24.39 5.06 -11.17
N TRP A 104 24.91 5.90 -10.30
CA TRP A 104 24.19 6.69 -9.32
C TRP A 104 24.47 8.18 -9.47
N GLN A 105 23.46 9.02 -9.32
CA GLN A 105 23.54 10.47 -9.39
C GLN A 105 23.20 11.12 -8.06
N SER A 106 23.89 12.21 -7.73
CA SER A 106 23.61 13.00 -6.53
C SER A 106 22.30 13.77 -6.66
N VAL A 107 21.50 13.81 -5.57
CA VAL A 107 20.30 14.65 -5.50
C VAL A 107 20.59 16.12 -5.23
N TYR A 108 21.81 16.45 -4.78
CA TYR A 108 22.17 17.80 -4.38
C TYR A 108 21.98 18.87 -5.48
N PRO A 109 22.31 18.63 -6.76
CA PRO A 109 22.00 19.57 -7.85
C PRO A 109 20.51 19.89 -8.00
N TYR A 110 19.64 18.89 -7.85
CA TYR A 110 18.18 19.04 -7.94
C TYR A 110 17.58 19.84 -6.78
N LEU A 111 18.19 19.74 -5.59
CA LEU A 111 17.86 20.62 -4.48
C LEU A 111 18.24 22.07 -4.76
N LEU A 112 19.41 22.29 -5.36
CA LEU A 112 19.91 23.64 -5.63
C LEU A 112 19.14 24.37 -6.74
N ASP A 113 18.66 23.65 -7.75
CA ASP A 113 17.91 24.23 -8.88
C ASP A 113 16.41 24.35 -8.62
N GLY A 114 15.92 23.84 -7.49
CA GLY A 114 14.52 23.91 -7.06
C GLY A 114 13.65 22.75 -7.55
N THR A 115 14.21 21.74 -8.21
CA THR A 115 13.46 20.55 -8.67
C THR A 115 12.84 19.78 -7.49
N LEU A 116 13.49 19.81 -6.31
CA LEU A 116 12.99 19.15 -5.09
C LEU A 116 12.14 20.07 -4.20
N ASP A 117 11.73 21.26 -4.63
CA ASP A 117 10.97 22.18 -3.77
C ASP A 117 9.61 21.60 -3.37
N GLU A 118 9.01 20.77 -4.23
CA GLU A 118 7.75 20.08 -3.97
C GLU A 118 7.87 19.09 -2.79
N VAL A 119 9.00 18.38 -2.66
CA VAL A 119 9.30 17.48 -1.52
C VAL A 119 9.27 18.26 -0.20
N PHE A 120 9.91 19.44 -0.14
CA PHE A 120 9.96 20.23 1.10
C PHE A 120 8.64 20.92 1.44
N HIS A 121 7.87 21.26 0.40
CA HIS A 121 6.50 21.74 0.57
C HIS A 121 5.63 20.67 1.22
N HIS A 122 5.68 19.45 0.68
CA HIS A 122 4.95 18.29 1.17
C HIS A 122 5.32 17.98 2.63
N LYS A 123 6.63 17.87 2.95
CA LYS A 123 7.10 17.68 4.33
C LYS A 123 6.58 18.72 5.31
N ALA A 124 6.55 19.99 4.91
CA ALA A 124 6.08 21.06 5.78
C ALA A 124 4.56 20.99 6.03
N GLU A 125 3.78 20.44 5.11
CA GLU A 125 2.34 20.23 5.28
C GLU A 125 2.04 19.03 6.18
N GLU A 126 2.81 17.95 6.07
CA GLU A 126 2.60 16.73 6.84
C GLU A 126 3.15 16.82 8.27
N GLU A 127 4.44 17.02 8.45
CA GLU A 127 5.07 16.95 9.76
C GLU A 127 4.79 18.19 10.62
N GLN A 128 4.48 19.36 10.04
CA GLN A 128 4.10 20.62 10.70
C GLN A 128 5.08 21.10 11.79
N ASP A 129 6.30 20.57 11.85
CA ASP A 129 7.35 20.91 12.81
C ASP A 129 8.31 21.99 12.30
N LYS A 130 8.44 22.12 10.96
CA LYS A 130 9.28 23.08 10.24
C LYS A 130 8.53 23.69 9.05
N THR A 131 9.00 24.83 8.60
CA THR A 131 8.56 25.43 7.34
C THR A 131 9.29 24.79 6.14
N GLU A 132 8.72 24.86 4.96
CA GLU A 132 9.36 24.46 3.69
C GLU A 132 10.81 24.95 3.57
N GLN A 133 11.05 26.24 3.90
CA GLN A 133 12.37 26.83 3.86
C GLN A 133 13.34 26.24 4.89
N GLU A 134 12.87 25.88 6.08
CA GLU A 134 13.68 25.23 7.12
C GLU A 134 14.04 23.80 6.71
N TYR A 135 13.10 23.07 6.10
CA TYR A 135 13.39 21.76 5.51
C TYR A 135 14.42 21.89 4.38
N LYS A 136 14.26 22.82 3.47
CA LYS A 136 15.21 23.05 2.37
C LYS A 136 16.63 23.32 2.88
N GLU A 137 16.81 24.14 3.90
CA GLU A 137 18.14 24.43 4.48
C GLU A 137 18.71 23.21 5.26
N TYR A 138 17.86 22.43 5.92
CA TYR A 138 18.24 21.17 6.57
C TYR A 138 18.78 20.16 5.55
N TYR A 139 18.03 19.85 4.49
CA TYR A 139 18.42 18.93 3.44
C TYR A 139 19.59 19.46 2.60
N LYS A 140 19.72 20.76 2.45
CA LYS A 140 20.88 21.37 1.79
C LYS A 140 22.19 21.14 2.54
N THR A 141 22.12 21.04 3.86
CA THR A 141 23.27 20.62 4.67
C THR A 141 23.49 19.12 4.54
N GLY A 142 22.43 18.32 4.65
CA GLY A 142 22.48 16.87 4.58
C GLY A 142 23.03 16.35 3.24
N PHE A 143 22.47 16.79 2.13
CA PHE A 143 22.82 16.31 0.79
C PHE A 143 24.10 16.89 0.21
N LYS A 144 24.70 17.89 0.87
CA LYS A 144 25.85 18.63 0.33
C LYS A 144 27.00 17.72 -0.06
N THR A 145 27.38 17.78 -1.35
CA THR A 145 28.51 17.05 -1.91
C THR A 145 29.03 17.73 -3.17
N ASP A 146 30.32 17.51 -3.47
CA ASP A 146 30.94 17.88 -4.75
C ASP A 146 30.98 16.70 -5.74
N VAL A 147 30.61 15.48 -5.30
CA VAL A 147 30.57 14.28 -6.13
C VAL A 147 29.21 14.20 -6.84
N GLU A 148 29.22 14.43 -8.15
CA GLU A 148 28.01 14.49 -8.97
C GLU A 148 27.47 13.10 -9.31
N ARG A 149 28.35 12.10 -9.41
CA ARG A 149 28.02 10.74 -9.85
C ARG A 149 28.95 9.72 -9.22
N ILE A 150 28.40 8.56 -8.90
CA ILE A 150 29.13 7.38 -8.43
C ILE A 150 28.81 6.21 -9.35
N LYS A 151 29.83 5.43 -9.75
CA LYS A 151 29.64 4.19 -10.48
C LYS A 151 30.32 3.06 -9.75
N ILE A 152 29.56 1.98 -9.46
CA ILE A 152 30.02 0.82 -8.70
C ILE A 152 29.92 -0.41 -9.60
N GLU A 153 31.08 -1.06 -9.85
CA GLU A 153 31.19 -2.26 -10.69
C GLU A 153 32.15 -3.27 -10.01
N GLY A 154 31.65 -4.40 -9.62
CA GLY A 154 32.41 -5.37 -8.84
C GLY A 154 32.92 -4.76 -7.54
N ASN A 155 34.22 -4.78 -7.31
CA ASN A 155 34.84 -4.17 -6.12
C ASN A 155 35.33 -2.74 -6.35
N ARG A 156 35.06 -2.13 -7.51
CA ARG A 156 35.55 -0.81 -7.88
C ARG A 156 34.48 0.26 -7.78
N ILE A 157 34.82 1.37 -7.10
CA ILE A 157 33.99 2.58 -7.08
C ILE A 157 34.71 3.69 -7.84
N ARG A 158 33.96 4.38 -8.73
CA ARG A 158 34.40 5.57 -9.45
C ARG A 158 33.55 6.76 -8.99
N PHE A 159 34.24 7.81 -8.57
CA PHE A 159 33.66 9.08 -8.15
C PHE A 159 33.90 10.12 -9.23
N TYR A 160 32.88 10.85 -9.62
CA TYR A 160 32.97 11.91 -10.61
C TYR A 160 32.70 13.27 -9.96
N THR A 161 33.67 14.18 -10.04
CA THR A 161 33.63 15.52 -9.47
C THR A 161 34.10 16.53 -10.50
N ASN A 162 33.25 17.44 -10.94
CA ASN A 162 33.57 18.44 -11.95
C ASN A 162 34.22 17.84 -13.24
N GLY A 163 33.66 16.71 -13.70
CA GLY A 163 34.12 15.98 -14.89
C GLY A 163 35.44 15.22 -14.70
N LYS A 164 35.99 15.13 -13.48
CA LYS A 164 37.19 14.33 -13.15
C LYS A 164 36.76 13.04 -12.45
N GLU A 165 37.46 11.95 -12.80
CA GLU A 165 37.27 10.65 -12.15
C GLU A 165 38.37 10.41 -11.10
N ALA A 166 37.95 9.93 -9.93
CA ALA A 166 38.81 9.30 -8.94
C ALA A 166 38.24 7.89 -8.65
N SER A 167 39.09 6.87 -8.60
CA SER A 167 38.60 5.49 -8.40
C SER A 167 39.56 4.65 -7.59
N SER A 168 39.04 3.65 -6.88
CA SER A 168 39.78 2.59 -6.20
C SER A 168 38.96 1.31 -6.15
N ASP A 169 39.62 0.19 -5.93
CA ASP A 169 39.00 -1.03 -5.48
C ASP A 169 38.84 -0.96 -3.94
N TYR A 170 37.72 -1.50 -3.44
CA TYR A 170 37.39 -1.45 -2.02
C TYR A 170 37.18 -2.83 -1.43
N ALA A 171 37.57 -3.00 -0.19
CA ALA A 171 37.40 -4.22 0.59
C ALA A 171 36.45 -3.96 1.76
N TYR A 172 35.50 -4.84 1.95
CA TYR A 172 34.55 -4.81 3.08
C TYR A 172 35.29 -4.98 4.42
N LYS A 173 34.82 -4.24 5.44
CA LYS A 173 35.43 -4.21 6.79
C LYS A 173 34.46 -4.52 7.92
N GLY A 174 33.21 -4.80 7.60
CA GLY A 174 32.15 -4.99 8.57
C GLY A 174 31.15 -3.87 8.56
N TYR A 175 30.30 -3.84 9.56
CA TYR A 175 29.29 -2.80 9.77
C TYR A 175 29.28 -2.32 11.22
N GLU A 176 28.65 -1.16 11.45
CA GLU A 176 28.36 -0.63 12.76
C GLU A 176 26.87 -0.27 12.86
N ILE A 177 26.23 -0.66 13.95
CA ILE A 177 24.85 -0.29 14.26
C ILE A 177 24.89 0.98 15.09
N LEU A 178 24.24 2.03 14.61
CA LEU A 178 24.08 3.30 15.32
C LEU A 178 22.70 3.35 15.95
N THR A 179 22.63 3.94 17.16
CA THR A 179 21.36 4.30 17.78
C THR A 179 21.29 5.82 17.83
N TYR A 180 20.28 6.40 17.20
CA TYR A 180 20.06 7.83 17.13
C TYR A 180 19.40 8.36 18.42
N GLU A 181 19.37 9.68 18.59
CA GLU A 181 18.71 10.31 19.76
C GLU A 181 17.21 10.02 19.82
N SER A 182 16.57 9.76 18.70
CA SER A 182 15.17 9.32 18.59
C SER A 182 14.91 7.93 19.15
N GLY A 183 15.97 7.12 19.37
CA GLY A 183 15.90 5.70 19.71
C GLY A 183 15.91 4.78 18.50
N LYS A 184 15.68 5.27 17.30
CA LYS A 184 15.80 4.51 16.06
C LYS A 184 17.25 4.09 15.80
N LYS A 185 17.44 3.02 15.02
CA LYS A 185 18.75 2.48 14.65
C LYS A 185 19.02 2.69 13.16
N GLY A 186 20.32 2.67 12.80
CA GLY A 186 20.77 2.64 11.41
C GLY A 186 22.06 1.83 11.29
N VAL A 187 22.33 1.31 10.10
CA VAL A 187 23.53 0.52 9.83
C VAL A 187 24.48 1.28 8.91
N ARG A 188 25.77 1.26 9.23
CA ARG A 188 26.86 1.82 8.42
C ARG A 188 27.77 0.70 7.95
N TYR A 189 27.65 0.31 6.67
CA TYR A 189 28.51 -0.73 6.04
C TYR A 189 29.82 -0.14 5.61
N GLN A 190 30.94 -0.68 6.08
CA GLN A 190 32.27 -0.09 6.01
C GLN A 190 33.13 -0.72 4.91
N PHE A 191 33.75 0.12 4.07
CA PHE A 191 34.66 -0.31 3.00
C PHE A 191 35.94 0.53 3.02
N GLU A 192 37.10 -0.10 2.82
CA GLU A 192 38.41 0.55 2.75
C GLU A 192 39.06 0.35 1.39
N ALA A 193 39.58 1.46 0.80
CA ALA A 193 40.32 1.40 -0.45
C ALA A 193 41.54 0.49 -0.36
N THR A 194 41.73 -0.33 -1.38
CA THR A 194 42.89 -1.27 -1.43
C THR A 194 44.12 -0.64 -2.12
N ASP A 195 43.93 0.44 -2.90
CA ASP A 195 44.99 1.18 -3.55
C ASP A 195 45.56 2.24 -2.60
N ALA A 196 46.84 2.09 -2.22
CA ALA A 196 47.47 2.96 -1.24
C ALA A 196 47.63 4.42 -1.69
N ASP A 197 47.77 4.66 -3.00
CA ASP A 197 48.04 5.97 -3.61
C ASP A 197 46.82 6.49 -4.39
N THR A 198 45.61 6.08 -4.01
CA THR A 198 44.38 6.52 -4.70
C THR A 198 44.04 7.97 -4.42
N ALA A 199 43.47 8.67 -5.44
CA ALA A 199 42.83 9.97 -5.26
C ALA A 199 41.38 9.85 -4.76
N ALA A 200 40.81 8.66 -4.75
CA ALA A 200 39.50 8.38 -4.20
C ALA A 200 39.54 8.35 -2.65
N PRO A 201 38.40 8.55 -1.97
CA PRO A 201 38.31 8.45 -0.51
C PRO A 201 38.84 7.09 -0.01
N LYS A 202 39.65 7.10 1.06
CA LYS A 202 40.23 5.87 1.61
C LYS A 202 39.18 5.03 2.36
N TYR A 203 38.29 5.70 3.07
CA TYR A 203 37.25 5.06 3.90
C TYR A 203 35.89 5.48 3.41
N ILE A 204 34.99 4.52 3.31
CA ILE A 204 33.61 4.73 2.88
C ILE A 204 32.68 3.98 3.81
N GLN A 205 31.54 4.58 4.10
CA GLN A 205 30.42 3.92 4.74
C GLN A 205 29.15 4.15 3.90
N PHE A 206 28.47 3.07 3.57
CA PHE A 206 27.12 3.14 3.00
C PHE A 206 26.09 3.01 4.11
N SER A 207 25.03 3.78 4.00
CA SER A 207 23.80 3.63 4.74
C SER A 207 22.65 3.77 3.76
N ASP A 208 21.83 2.81 3.75
CA ASP A 208 20.52 2.79 3.12
C ASP A 208 19.55 2.22 4.15
N HIS A 209 18.35 2.06 3.93
CA HIS A 209 17.43 1.55 4.95
C HIS A 209 17.51 0.03 5.12
N GLU A 210 18.36 -0.65 4.36
CA GLU A 210 18.50 -2.10 4.33
C GLU A 210 19.51 -2.62 5.35
N ILE A 211 19.14 -3.69 6.04
CA ILE A 211 19.99 -4.37 7.04
C ILE A 211 20.54 -5.74 6.57
N ALA A 212 20.11 -6.20 5.40
CA ALA A 212 20.51 -7.45 4.75
C ALA A 212 20.84 -7.21 3.26
N PRO A 213 21.45 -8.18 2.55
CA PRO A 213 21.64 -8.07 1.10
C PRO A 213 20.31 -7.88 0.36
N THR A 214 20.28 -6.94 -0.58
CA THR A 214 19.12 -6.67 -1.43
C THR A 214 19.54 -6.47 -2.90
N ASP A 215 18.65 -6.85 -3.82
CA ASP A 215 18.80 -6.58 -5.26
C ASP A 215 18.00 -5.33 -5.70
N ASP A 216 17.26 -4.71 -4.77
CA ASP A 216 16.24 -3.70 -5.05
C ASP A 216 16.53 -2.36 -4.36
N LEU A 217 17.78 -1.92 -4.44
CA LEU A 217 18.23 -0.69 -3.81
C LEU A 217 17.78 0.55 -4.62
N GLU A 218 16.92 1.37 -4.06
CA GLU A 218 16.40 2.58 -4.70
C GLU A 218 17.35 3.76 -4.55
N HIS A 219 17.90 3.96 -3.36
CA HIS A 219 18.87 5.01 -3.05
C HIS A 219 19.82 4.62 -1.93
N PHE A 220 20.84 5.42 -1.71
CA PHE A 220 21.72 5.28 -0.55
C PHE A 220 22.34 6.59 -0.11
N HIS A 221 22.78 6.63 1.13
CA HIS A 221 23.61 7.67 1.71
C HIS A 221 25.07 7.18 1.77
N ILE A 222 26.02 8.07 1.48
CA ILE A 222 27.45 7.73 1.53
C ILE A 222 28.22 8.69 2.41
N TYR A 223 29.05 8.14 3.26
CA TYR A 223 30.00 8.87 4.11
C TYR A 223 31.40 8.48 3.67
N SER A 224 32.23 9.46 3.30
CA SER A 224 33.54 9.19 2.72
C SER A 224 34.60 10.14 3.21
N GLY A 225 35.84 9.65 3.38
CA GLY A 225 36.95 10.44 3.89
C GLY A 225 38.25 9.69 3.98
N ASN A 226 39.28 10.35 4.58
CA ASN A 226 40.62 9.78 4.70
C ASN A 226 41.08 9.59 6.16
N ASP A 227 40.27 10.02 7.15
CA ASP A 227 40.67 10.08 8.56
C ASP A 227 40.20 8.87 9.40
N GLY A 228 39.67 7.83 8.75
CA GLY A 228 39.22 6.57 9.38
C GLY A 228 37.74 6.49 9.64
N PHE A 229 37.24 5.28 9.90
CA PHE A 229 35.83 4.98 10.13
C PHE A 229 35.27 5.69 11.37
N ASP A 230 36.03 5.78 12.46
CA ASP A 230 35.59 6.46 13.70
C ASP A 230 35.26 7.95 13.49
N THR A 231 35.87 8.58 12.47
CA THR A 231 35.55 9.95 12.11
C THR A 231 34.25 10.03 11.33
N LEU A 232 34.06 9.10 10.39
CA LEU A 232 32.85 9.02 9.57
C LEU A 232 31.61 8.64 10.40
N LEU A 233 31.77 7.79 11.43
CA LEU A 233 30.66 7.41 12.34
C LEU A 233 30.13 8.59 13.18
N LYS A 234 30.90 9.67 13.32
CA LYS A 234 30.47 10.88 14.03
C LYS A 234 29.78 11.90 13.14
N GLU A 235 29.81 11.69 11.83
CA GLU A 235 29.13 12.57 10.89
C GLU A 235 27.63 12.27 10.89
N MET A 236 26.84 13.20 11.40
CA MET A 236 25.39 13.08 11.51
C MET A 236 24.63 14.18 10.77
N ASP A 237 25.34 15.26 10.37
CA ASP A 237 24.70 16.43 9.77
C ASP A 237 24.79 16.42 8.23
N ASN A 238 25.69 15.59 7.64
CA ASN A 238 25.89 15.50 6.21
C ASN A 238 25.83 14.06 5.74
N TRP A 239 24.80 13.75 4.95
CA TRP A 239 24.51 12.41 4.39
C TRP A 239 24.25 12.50 2.88
N PRO A 240 25.26 12.72 2.04
CA PRO A 240 25.11 12.81 0.59
C PRO A 240 24.35 11.62 0.05
N THR A 241 23.25 11.89 -0.67
CA THR A 241 22.27 10.92 -1.14
C THR A 241 22.34 10.74 -2.65
N TYR A 242 22.19 9.51 -3.11
CA TYR A 242 22.31 9.12 -4.51
C TYR A 242 21.17 8.22 -4.92
N PHE A 243 20.55 8.54 -6.05
CA PHE A 243 19.53 7.75 -6.74
C PHE A 243 20.06 7.21 -8.07
N GLY A 244 19.40 6.21 -8.63
CA GLY A 244 19.77 5.65 -9.92
C GLY A 244 19.89 6.71 -11.02
N SER A 245 20.97 6.67 -11.82
CA SER A 245 21.28 7.71 -12.81
C SER A 245 20.30 7.76 -14.00
N LYS A 246 19.38 6.82 -14.12
CA LYS A 246 18.33 6.79 -15.14
C LYS A 246 17.13 7.64 -14.78
N LEU A 247 16.92 7.91 -13.51
CA LEU A 247 15.80 8.71 -13.02
C LEU A 247 15.98 10.18 -13.36
N THR A 248 14.91 10.84 -13.71
CA THR A 248 14.87 12.31 -13.83
C THR A 248 14.74 12.94 -12.44
N GLY A 249 15.07 14.23 -12.32
CA GLY A 249 14.88 14.92 -11.04
C GLY A 249 13.44 14.93 -10.55
N LYS A 250 12.45 14.88 -11.47
CA LYS A 250 11.03 14.79 -11.13
C LYS A 250 10.67 13.42 -10.56
N GLU A 251 11.12 12.34 -11.19
CA GLU A 251 10.92 10.98 -10.68
C GLU A 251 11.59 10.80 -9.31
N ILE A 252 12.78 11.38 -9.09
CA ILE A 252 13.43 11.38 -7.77
C ILE A 252 12.57 12.14 -6.73
N ALA A 253 11.98 13.29 -7.10
CA ALA A 253 11.09 14.02 -6.19
C ALA A 253 9.84 13.19 -5.86
N GLU A 254 9.24 12.52 -6.84
CA GLU A 254 8.10 11.62 -6.66
C GLU A 254 8.45 10.42 -5.76
N GLU A 255 9.63 9.80 -5.94
CA GLU A 255 10.11 8.73 -5.06
C GLU A 255 10.37 9.24 -3.63
N MET A 256 10.98 10.41 -3.47
CA MET A 256 11.20 10.99 -2.13
C MET A 256 9.90 11.32 -1.40
N ILE A 257 8.85 11.74 -2.10
CA ILE A 257 7.51 11.94 -1.54
C ILE A 257 6.87 10.57 -1.24
N GLY A 258 6.98 9.61 -2.14
CA GLY A 258 6.44 8.26 -1.97
C GLY A 258 7.05 7.49 -0.80
N HIS A 259 8.36 7.64 -0.57
CA HIS A 259 9.04 7.06 0.59
C HIS A 259 8.54 7.61 1.93
N GLU A 260 8.11 8.88 1.96
CA GLU A 260 7.54 9.47 3.17
C GLU A 260 6.15 8.92 3.47
N HIS A 261 5.37 8.64 2.44
CA HIS A 261 4.09 7.95 2.57
C HIS A 261 4.24 6.48 3.04
N ALA A 262 5.39 5.84 2.82
CA ALA A 262 5.66 4.52 3.38
C ALA A 262 5.94 4.57 4.90
N HIS A 263 6.33 5.72 5.46
CA HIS A 263 6.52 5.93 6.92
C HIS A 263 5.27 6.37 7.66
N GLU A 264 4.35 7.05 7.01
CA GLU A 264 2.99 7.19 7.45
C GLU A 264 2.15 6.39 6.47
N HIS A 265 1.72 5.19 6.85
CA HIS A 265 0.46 4.71 6.32
C HIS A 265 -0.53 5.86 6.57
N GLU A 266 -0.75 6.75 5.61
CA GLU A 266 -2.05 7.40 5.55
C GLU A 266 -3.01 6.24 5.65
N GLU A 267 -3.66 6.16 6.81
CA GLU A 267 -4.66 5.14 7.08
C GLU A 267 -5.74 5.32 6.02
N GLU A 268 -5.49 4.78 4.82
CA GLU A 268 -6.39 4.87 3.69
C GLU A 268 -7.73 4.26 4.08
N PRO A 269 -8.82 4.95 3.84
CA PRO A 269 -10.12 4.41 4.15
C PRO A 269 -10.38 3.17 3.29
N ASP A 270 -10.68 2.05 3.93
CA ASP A 270 -11.11 0.83 3.22
C ASP A 270 -12.26 1.17 2.26
N GLU A 271 -12.10 0.82 1.00
CA GLU A 271 -13.04 1.17 -0.08
C GLU A 271 -14.33 0.34 -0.05
N HIS A 272 -14.35 -0.78 0.66
CA HIS A 272 -15.40 -1.81 0.59
C HIS A 272 -16.63 -1.48 1.43
N VAL A 273 -17.04 -0.22 1.42
CA VAL A 273 -18.12 0.35 2.26
C VAL A 273 -19.45 -0.40 2.14
N TRP A 274 -19.74 -0.96 0.97
CA TRP A 274 -21.01 -1.66 0.70
C TRP A 274 -21.07 -3.06 1.30
N THR A 275 -19.97 -3.63 1.76
CA THR A 275 -19.94 -4.97 2.35
C THR A 275 -20.72 -5.05 3.65
N SER A 276 -20.83 -3.93 4.38
CA SER A 276 -21.75 -3.80 5.51
C SER A 276 -23.18 -3.44 5.05
N PRO A 277 -24.22 -4.26 5.33
CA PRO A 277 -25.59 -3.91 5.09
C PRO A 277 -26.05 -2.60 5.74
N ALA A 278 -25.47 -2.23 6.89
CA ALA A 278 -25.75 -0.96 7.53
C ALA A 278 -25.26 0.23 6.68
N ASN A 279 -24.09 0.15 6.10
CA ASN A 279 -23.56 1.14 5.16
C ASN A 279 -24.37 1.15 3.84
N ALA A 280 -24.74 -0.03 3.33
CA ALA A 280 -25.57 -0.12 2.14
C ALA A 280 -26.93 0.61 2.32
N ILE A 281 -27.48 0.64 3.54
CA ILE A 281 -28.67 1.44 3.87
C ILE A 281 -28.38 2.93 3.69
N LEU A 282 -27.30 3.44 4.29
CA LEU A 282 -26.91 4.85 4.20
C LEU A 282 -26.67 5.27 2.75
N ILE A 283 -25.96 4.45 1.99
CA ILE A 283 -25.70 4.68 0.56
C ILE A 283 -27.02 4.75 -0.23
N ALA A 284 -27.93 3.79 -0.03
CA ALA A 284 -29.22 3.76 -0.72
C ALA A 284 -30.07 4.99 -0.39
N GLU A 285 -30.06 5.44 0.85
CA GLU A 285 -30.78 6.65 1.29
C GLU A 285 -30.18 7.93 0.66
N LYS A 286 -28.84 8.03 0.58
CA LYS A 286 -28.13 9.15 -0.07
C LYS A 286 -28.43 9.21 -1.58
N ILE A 287 -28.33 8.07 -2.27
CA ILE A 287 -28.67 7.98 -3.70
C ILE A 287 -30.14 8.43 -3.93
N ALA A 288 -31.08 7.94 -3.12
CA ALA A 288 -32.45 8.31 -3.25
C ALA A 288 -32.71 9.80 -2.98
N ALA A 289 -32.01 10.40 -2.01
CA ALA A 289 -32.12 11.83 -1.73
C ALA A 289 -31.63 12.66 -2.93
N LEU A 290 -30.50 12.31 -3.51
CA LEU A 290 -29.94 13.01 -4.66
C LEU A 290 -30.81 12.86 -5.90
N LEU A 291 -31.35 11.66 -6.16
CA LEU A 291 -32.29 11.44 -7.28
C LEU A 291 -33.57 12.26 -7.12
N LYS A 292 -34.10 12.39 -5.91
CA LYS A 292 -35.31 13.25 -5.66
C LYS A 292 -35.01 14.72 -5.91
N GLU A 293 -33.79 15.18 -5.62
CA GLU A 293 -33.39 16.55 -5.90
C GLU A 293 -33.23 16.81 -7.40
N LYS A 294 -32.62 15.89 -8.12
CA LYS A 294 -32.37 16.02 -9.57
C LYS A 294 -33.59 15.79 -10.43
N ASP A 295 -34.50 14.93 -10.01
CA ASP A 295 -35.73 14.59 -10.71
C ASP A 295 -36.95 14.69 -9.77
N PRO A 296 -37.36 15.91 -9.41
CA PRO A 296 -38.52 16.14 -8.51
C PRO A 296 -39.82 15.56 -9.03
N ALA A 297 -39.96 15.40 -10.36
CA ALA A 297 -41.16 14.83 -10.97
C ALA A 297 -41.39 13.37 -10.57
N ASN A 298 -40.33 12.62 -10.31
CA ASN A 298 -40.36 11.22 -9.90
C ASN A 298 -40.01 11.01 -8.41
N ALA A 299 -39.92 12.07 -7.61
CA ALA A 299 -39.50 12.02 -6.20
C ALA A 299 -40.30 11.00 -5.37
N ALA A 300 -41.62 10.91 -5.55
CA ALA A 300 -42.47 9.95 -4.82
C ALA A 300 -42.12 8.48 -5.18
N SER A 301 -41.70 8.22 -6.42
CA SER A 301 -41.27 6.89 -6.86
C SER A 301 -39.93 6.51 -6.24
N TYR A 302 -38.96 7.43 -6.22
CA TYR A 302 -37.69 7.23 -5.59
C TYR A 302 -37.83 6.96 -4.07
N GLU A 303 -38.65 7.75 -3.39
CA GLU A 303 -38.94 7.57 -1.97
C GLU A 303 -39.58 6.21 -1.66
N LYS A 304 -40.58 5.81 -2.42
CA LYS A 304 -41.25 4.52 -2.27
C LYS A 304 -40.30 3.36 -2.50
N ASN A 305 -39.48 3.41 -3.57
CA ASN A 305 -38.57 2.32 -3.92
C ASN A 305 -37.41 2.21 -2.91
N SER A 306 -36.85 3.34 -2.50
CA SER A 306 -35.80 3.38 -1.48
C SER A 306 -36.33 2.84 -0.15
N ALA A 307 -37.50 3.27 0.31
CA ALA A 307 -38.09 2.77 1.55
C ALA A 307 -38.33 1.25 1.53
N ALA A 308 -38.76 0.70 0.39
CA ALA A 308 -38.92 -0.75 0.22
C ALA A 308 -37.60 -1.48 0.29
N TYR A 309 -36.56 -0.98 -0.43
CA TYR A 309 -35.23 -1.58 -0.45
C TYR A 309 -34.52 -1.50 0.91
N VAL A 310 -34.56 -0.34 1.57
CA VAL A 310 -34.03 -0.16 2.92
C VAL A 310 -34.66 -1.12 3.93
N LYS A 311 -35.97 -1.41 3.78
CA LYS A 311 -36.62 -2.41 4.63
C LYS A 311 -36.02 -3.82 4.45
N GLU A 312 -35.69 -4.19 3.21
CA GLU A 312 -35.07 -5.50 2.92
C GLU A 312 -33.61 -5.55 3.41
N LEU A 313 -32.87 -4.44 3.26
CA LEU A 313 -31.52 -4.33 3.81
C LEU A 313 -31.49 -4.42 5.33
N LYS A 314 -32.46 -3.81 6.03
CA LYS A 314 -32.58 -3.95 7.50
C LYS A 314 -32.87 -5.39 7.92
N ALA A 315 -33.68 -6.11 7.16
CA ALA A 315 -33.92 -7.53 7.43
C ALA A 315 -32.68 -8.40 7.18
N LEU A 316 -31.88 -8.04 6.19
CA LEU A 316 -30.58 -8.68 5.92
C LEU A 316 -29.57 -8.41 7.06
N ASP A 317 -29.45 -7.15 7.50
CA ASP A 317 -28.59 -6.77 8.65
C ASP A 317 -28.95 -7.55 9.92
N GLU A 318 -30.25 -7.66 10.22
CA GLU A 318 -30.74 -8.44 11.35
C GLU A 318 -30.40 -9.93 11.20
N SER A 319 -30.43 -10.46 9.98
CA SER A 319 -30.05 -11.87 9.72
C SER A 319 -28.58 -12.13 10.03
N PHE A 320 -27.68 -11.24 9.67
CA PHE A 320 -26.26 -11.34 10.02
C PHE A 320 -26.06 -11.19 11.53
N ARG A 321 -26.71 -10.21 12.19
CA ARG A 321 -26.63 -10.07 13.66
C ARG A 321 -27.08 -11.35 14.38
N ASN A 322 -28.15 -11.97 13.91
CA ASN A 322 -28.64 -13.21 14.48
C ASN A 322 -27.66 -14.37 14.29
N VAL A 323 -27.05 -14.51 13.12
CA VAL A 323 -26.03 -15.54 12.85
C VAL A 323 -24.82 -15.34 13.76
N VAL A 324 -24.27 -14.14 13.82
CA VAL A 324 -23.08 -13.87 14.63
C VAL A 324 -23.38 -14.00 16.12
N SER A 325 -24.54 -13.52 16.60
CA SER A 325 -24.89 -13.63 18.03
C SER A 325 -25.15 -15.05 18.49
N SER A 326 -25.65 -15.93 17.62
CA SER A 326 -25.94 -17.33 17.93
C SER A 326 -24.78 -18.27 17.59
N GLY A 327 -23.76 -17.83 16.88
CA GLY A 327 -22.58 -18.62 16.52
C GLY A 327 -21.75 -19.05 17.73
N ALA A 328 -21.16 -20.23 17.67
CA ALA A 328 -20.25 -20.75 18.68
C ALA A 328 -18.90 -20.02 18.70
N ARG A 329 -18.54 -19.42 17.59
CA ARG A 329 -17.29 -18.67 17.42
C ARG A 329 -17.54 -17.33 16.70
N LYS A 330 -16.54 -16.45 16.70
CA LYS A 330 -16.60 -15.13 16.03
C LYS A 330 -15.43 -14.89 15.11
N THR A 331 -14.60 -15.89 14.89
CA THR A 331 -13.43 -15.80 14.02
C THR A 331 -13.76 -16.37 12.65
N VAL A 332 -13.37 -15.67 11.62
CA VAL A 332 -13.41 -16.08 10.21
C VAL A 332 -12.00 -16.06 9.64
N LEU A 333 -11.73 -16.92 8.66
CA LEU A 333 -10.42 -16.97 8.01
C LEU A 333 -10.56 -17.06 6.50
N PHE A 334 -9.78 -16.22 5.82
CA PHE A 334 -9.73 -16.12 4.37
C PHE A 334 -8.37 -16.61 3.85
N GLY A 335 -8.38 -17.61 3.01
CA GLY A 335 -7.24 -17.94 2.14
C GLY A 335 -7.27 -17.07 0.88
N ASP A 336 -7.44 -15.77 1.05
CA ASP A 336 -7.70 -14.79 0.01
C ASP A 336 -7.56 -13.37 0.56
N ARG A 337 -7.92 -12.34 -0.24
CA ARG A 337 -8.09 -10.94 0.18
C ARG A 337 -9.26 -10.79 1.15
N PHE A 338 -9.21 -9.74 1.98
CA PHE A 338 -10.25 -9.46 2.98
C PHE A 338 -10.99 -8.14 2.75
N PRO A 339 -11.88 -8.04 1.80
CA PRO A 339 -12.67 -6.83 1.54
C PRO A 339 -13.87 -6.66 2.47
N PHE A 340 -13.79 -7.12 3.72
CA PHE A 340 -14.92 -7.18 4.66
C PHE A 340 -14.67 -6.39 5.95
N ARG A 341 -13.80 -5.36 5.92
CA ARG A 341 -13.46 -4.57 7.11
C ARG A 341 -14.70 -3.99 7.78
N TYR A 342 -15.54 -3.25 7.02
CA TYR A 342 -16.80 -2.70 7.55
C TYR A 342 -17.78 -3.75 8.02
N PHE A 343 -17.77 -4.91 7.39
CA PHE A 343 -18.63 -6.04 7.80
C PHE A 343 -18.15 -6.63 9.12
N ALA A 344 -16.86 -6.87 9.28
CA ALA A 344 -16.27 -7.40 10.50
C ALA A 344 -16.56 -6.47 11.69
N ASP A 345 -16.35 -5.18 11.53
CA ASP A 345 -16.63 -4.19 12.55
C ASP A 345 -18.11 -4.12 12.93
N ALA A 346 -19.00 -4.12 11.92
CA ALA A 346 -20.44 -4.01 12.17
C ALA A 346 -21.01 -5.17 12.99
N TYR A 347 -20.38 -6.34 12.92
CA TYR A 347 -20.85 -7.56 13.61
C TYR A 347 -19.91 -8.05 14.70
N GLY A 348 -18.76 -7.42 14.91
CA GLY A 348 -17.77 -7.81 15.93
C GLY A 348 -17.12 -9.14 15.64
N LEU A 349 -16.71 -9.37 14.39
CA LEU A 349 -15.97 -10.54 13.96
C LEU A 349 -14.47 -10.29 14.07
N THR A 350 -13.73 -11.27 14.53
CA THR A 350 -12.28 -11.38 14.39
C THR A 350 -11.96 -12.08 13.07
N TYR A 351 -10.89 -11.70 12.39
CA TYR A 351 -10.55 -12.30 11.12
C TYR A 351 -9.04 -12.48 10.94
N TYR A 352 -8.69 -13.44 10.08
CA TYR A 352 -7.37 -13.64 9.50
C TYR A 352 -7.51 -13.78 8.00
N ALA A 353 -6.56 -13.30 7.24
CA ALA A 353 -6.60 -13.38 5.79
C ALA A 353 -5.20 -13.49 5.18
N ALA A 354 -5.13 -13.89 3.91
CA ALA A 354 -3.86 -13.92 3.20
C ALA A 354 -3.39 -12.53 2.80
N PHE A 355 -4.33 -11.64 2.41
CA PHE A 355 -4.04 -10.30 1.92
C PHE A 355 -5.05 -9.30 2.47
N SER A 356 -4.67 -8.01 2.46
CA SER A 356 -5.58 -6.89 2.68
C SER A 356 -6.69 -6.82 1.62
N GLY A 357 -7.69 -5.99 1.83
CA GLY A 357 -8.87 -5.90 0.95
C GLY A 357 -8.57 -5.38 -0.44
N CYS A 358 -7.71 -4.37 -0.54
CA CYS A 358 -7.33 -3.69 -1.78
C CYS A 358 -6.14 -4.32 -2.49
N SER A 359 -5.47 -5.31 -1.88
CA SER A 359 -4.31 -5.98 -2.45
C SER A 359 -4.55 -6.52 -3.87
N THR A 360 -3.59 -6.33 -4.75
CA THR A 360 -3.56 -6.91 -6.10
C THR A 360 -2.91 -8.30 -6.13
N GLU A 361 -2.30 -8.73 -5.04
CA GLU A 361 -1.59 -9.99 -4.89
C GLU A 361 -2.50 -11.22 -5.06
N THR A 362 -1.93 -12.27 -5.63
CA THR A 362 -2.63 -13.54 -5.88
C THR A 362 -1.87 -14.77 -5.40
N GLU A 363 -0.62 -14.61 -4.96
CA GLU A 363 0.25 -15.68 -4.47
C GLU A 363 0.81 -15.26 -3.09
N ALA A 364 0.58 -16.06 -2.09
CA ALA A 364 1.06 -15.82 -0.74
C ALA A 364 2.33 -16.62 -0.44
N SER A 365 3.18 -16.10 0.45
CA SER A 365 4.39 -16.77 0.91
C SER A 365 4.07 -18.08 1.63
N ALA A 366 5.07 -18.94 1.74
CA ALA A 366 4.96 -20.16 2.53
C ALA A 366 4.72 -19.86 4.03
N ALA A 367 5.19 -18.72 4.52
CA ALA A 367 5.00 -18.27 5.89
C ALA A 367 3.54 -17.92 6.16
N THR A 368 2.92 -17.11 5.30
CA THR A 368 1.49 -16.75 5.37
C THR A 368 0.60 -17.98 5.29
N VAL A 369 0.85 -18.90 4.35
CA VAL A 369 0.08 -20.15 4.27
C VAL A 369 0.24 -20.98 5.55
N ALA A 370 1.45 -21.08 6.10
CA ALA A 370 1.71 -21.81 7.35
C ALA A 370 1.01 -21.14 8.55
N PHE A 371 1.02 -19.80 8.62
CA PHE A 371 0.29 -19.04 9.63
C PHE A 371 -1.22 -19.35 9.59
N LEU A 372 -1.84 -19.23 8.41
CA LEU A 372 -3.27 -19.50 8.24
C LEU A 372 -3.63 -20.96 8.61
N VAL A 373 -2.80 -21.93 8.22
CA VAL A 373 -2.96 -23.35 8.60
C VAL A 373 -2.92 -23.52 10.12
N ASN A 374 -2.00 -22.82 10.80
CA ASN A 374 -1.89 -22.87 12.25
C ASN A 374 -3.12 -22.26 12.92
N LYS A 375 -3.61 -21.10 12.43
CA LYS A 375 -4.81 -20.43 12.97
C LYS A 375 -6.07 -21.29 12.82
N VAL A 376 -6.26 -21.94 11.66
CA VAL A 376 -7.37 -22.89 11.48
C VAL A 376 -7.33 -24.00 12.53
N LYS A 377 -6.13 -24.54 12.82
CA LYS A 377 -5.97 -25.62 13.80
C LYS A 377 -6.13 -25.14 15.26
N GLU A 378 -5.56 -23.97 15.58
CA GLU A 378 -5.62 -23.39 16.93
C GLU A 378 -7.04 -23.03 17.34
N GLU A 379 -7.81 -22.45 16.43
CA GLU A 379 -9.17 -21.99 16.69
C GLU A 379 -10.24 -23.00 16.24
N GLU A 380 -9.83 -24.17 15.74
CA GLU A 380 -10.70 -25.24 15.28
C GLU A 380 -11.74 -24.73 14.26
N LEU A 381 -11.28 -23.91 13.28
CA LEU A 381 -12.17 -23.29 12.30
C LEU A 381 -12.67 -24.32 11.28
N PRO A 382 -13.99 -24.47 11.10
CA PRO A 382 -14.54 -25.47 10.18
C PRO A 382 -14.49 -25.02 8.72
N VAL A 383 -14.30 -23.71 8.46
CA VAL A 383 -14.41 -23.10 7.16
C VAL A 383 -13.22 -22.16 6.91
N VAL A 384 -12.69 -22.21 5.68
CA VAL A 384 -11.79 -21.22 5.09
C VAL A 384 -12.54 -20.55 3.95
N PHE A 385 -12.57 -19.22 3.95
CA PHE A 385 -13.23 -18.45 2.92
C PHE A 385 -12.30 -18.11 1.76
N ALA A 386 -12.86 -18.01 0.56
CA ALA A 386 -12.33 -17.30 -0.59
C ALA A 386 -13.38 -16.29 -1.06
N ILE A 387 -12.98 -15.27 -1.82
CA ILE A 387 -13.91 -14.32 -2.44
C ILE A 387 -14.29 -14.79 -3.86
N GLU A 388 -15.24 -14.11 -4.48
CA GLU A 388 -15.60 -14.32 -5.88
C GLU A 388 -14.43 -13.96 -6.81
N PHE A 389 -14.36 -14.60 -7.95
CA PHE A 389 -13.34 -14.44 -9.01
C PHE A 389 -11.89 -14.75 -8.61
N SER A 390 -11.64 -15.07 -7.35
CA SER A 390 -10.33 -15.54 -6.90
C SER A 390 -9.99 -16.90 -7.50
N ASN A 391 -8.69 -17.19 -7.66
CA ASN A 391 -8.23 -18.51 -8.06
C ASN A 391 -8.40 -19.57 -6.94
N GLY A 392 -8.56 -19.13 -5.69
CA GLY A 392 -8.81 -19.95 -4.50
C GLY A 392 -7.72 -20.94 -4.12
N LYS A 393 -6.51 -20.82 -4.68
CA LYS A 393 -5.40 -21.76 -4.46
C LYS A 393 -4.91 -21.78 -3.00
N ILE A 394 -4.83 -20.60 -2.37
CA ILE A 394 -4.39 -20.47 -0.99
C ILE A 394 -5.42 -21.12 -0.07
N ALA A 395 -6.70 -20.79 -0.26
CA ALA A 395 -7.79 -21.44 0.49
C ALA A 395 -7.79 -22.97 0.31
N ASP A 396 -7.54 -23.46 -0.91
CA ASP A 396 -7.42 -24.90 -1.16
C ASP A 396 -6.23 -25.51 -0.41
N SER A 397 -5.05 -24.85 -0.42
CA SER A 397 -3.86 -25.32 0.30
C SER A 397 -4.09 -25.39 1.81
N VAL A 398 -4.76 -24.39 2.39
CA VAL A 398 -5.10 -24.37 3.82
C VAL A 398 -6.11 -25.46 4.14
N CYS A 399 -7.15 -25.65 3.32
CA CYS A 399 -8.15 -26.71 3.48
C CYS A 399 -7.53 -28.10 3.40
N ASP A 400 -6.64 -28.35 2.43
CA ASP A 400 -5.94 -29.63 2.27
C ASP A 400 -5.08 -29.98 3.49
N ALA A 401 -4.45 -28.95 4.11
CA ALA A 401 -3.60 -29.13 5.29
C ALA A 401 -4.37 -29.27 6.62
N THR A 402 -5.63 -28.86 6.66
CA THR A 402 -6.41 -28.77 7.91
C THR A 402 -7.66 -29.66 7.92
N GLY A 403 -8.22 -29.96 6.76
CA GLY A 403 -9.50 -30.61 6.62
C GLY A 403 -10.71 -29.67 6.75
N ALA A 404 -10.46 -28.35 6.85
CA ALA A 404 -11.52 -27.34 6.82
C ALA A 404 -12.20 -27.30 5.45
N LYS A 405 -13.45 -26.84 5.43
CA LYS A 405 -14.24 -26.72 4.19
C LYS A 405 -14.00 -25.35 3.55
N LYS A 406 -13.72 -25.32 2.24
CA LYS A 406 -13.71 -24.07 1.49
C LYS A 406 -15.13 -23.61 1.19
N LEU A 407 -15.44 -22.35 1.52
CA LEU A 407 -16.66 -21.66 1.13
C LEU A 407 -16.31 -20.31 0.46
N THR A 408 -17.27 -19.76 -0.30
CA THR A 408 -17.16 -18.40 -0.83
C THR A 408 -17.96 -17.45 0.06
N LEU A 409 -17.33 -16.37 0.51
CA LEU A 409 -18.02 -15.18 1.00
C LEU A 409 -17.89 -14.10 -0.09
N HIS A 410 -19.01 -13.74 -0.70
CA HIS A 410 -19.04 -12.88 -1.87
C HIS A 410 -18.95 -11.41 -1.47
N SER A 411 -17.95 -10.67 -1.94
CA SER A 411 -17.72 -9.27 -1.58
C SER A 411 -18.66 -8.28 -2.28
N CYS A 412 -19.34 -8.73 -3.33
CA CYS A 412 -20.19 -7.88 -4.17
C CYS A 412 -19.45 -6.80 -4.97
N HIS A 413 -18.16 -6.95 -5.24
CA HIS A 413 -17.43 -6.09 -6.15
C HIS A 413 -18.00 -6.16 -7.57
N ASN A 414 -18.26 -7.37 -8.06
CA ASN A 414 -18.83 -7.61 -9.37
C ASN A 414 -19.61 -8.93 -9.34
N VAL A 415 -20.29 -9.22 -10.43
CA VAL A 415 -21.00 -10.48 -10.64
C VAL A 415 -20.56 -11.13 -11.95
N SER A 416 -20.60 -12.45 -12.03
CA SER A 416 -20.35 -13.15 -13.29
C SER A 416 -21.46 -12.85 -14.30
N ALA A 417 -21.17 -13.10 -15.59
CA ALA A 417 -22.17 -12.94 -16.63
C ALA A 417 -23.40 -13.85 -16.42
N ASP A 418 -23.17 -15.06 -15.89
CA ASP A 418 -24.23 -16.00 -15.56
C ASP A 418 -25.09 -15.55 -14.38
N GLU A 419 -24.46 -15.03 -13.32
CA GLU A 419 -25.19 -14.46 -12.17
C GLU A 419 -26.06 -13.29 -12.59
N LEU A 420 -25.50 -12.37 -13.40
CA LEU A 420 -26.26 -11.24 -13.94
C LEU A 420 -27.44 -11.71 -14.79
N ALA A 421 -27.21 -12.68 -15.68
CA ALA A 421 -28.27 -13.24 -16.55
C ALA A 421 -29.36 -13.94 -15.73
N ASN A 422 -29.02 -14.54 -14.59
CA ASN A 422 -29.94 -15.17 -13.67
C ASN A 422 -30.59 -14.21 -12.66
N GLY A 423 -30.35 -12.88 -12.80
CA GLY A 423 -30.97 -11.86 -11.99
C GLY A 423 -30.43 -11.74 -10.58
N ALA A 424 -29.13 -12.05 -10.37
CA ALA A 424 -28.49 -11.84 -9.09
C ALA A 424 -28.54 -10.37 -8.68
N THR A 425 -28.85 -10.14 -7.42
CA THR A 425 -28.90 -8.81 -6.79
C THR A 425 -28.02 -8.82 -5.54
N TYR A 426 -27.62 -7.64 -5.07
CA TYR A 426 -26.92 -7.49 -3.81
C TYR A 426 -27.61 -8.30 -2.67
N LEU A 427 -28.93 -8.13 -2.51
CA LEU A 427 -29.69 -8.87 -1.50
C LEU A 427 -29.61 -10.39 -1.66
N SER A 428 -29.76 -10.90 -2.89
CA SER A 428 -29.73 -12.34 -3.13
C SER A 428 -28.33 -12.95 -2.90
N ILE A 429 -27.28 -12.20 -3.17
CA ILE A 429 -25.90 -12.59 -2.92
C ILE A 429 -25.61 -12.57 -1.44
N MET A 430 -25.92 -11.48 -0.76
CA MET A 430 -25.69 -11.34 0.68
C MET A 430 -26.51 -12.31 1.51
N GLN A 431 -27.68 -12.73 1.04
CA GLN A 431 -28.44 -13.83 1.68
C GLN A 431 -27.71 -15.18 1.63
N LYS A 432 -26.97 -15.46 0.54
CA LYS A 432 -26.09 -16.63 0.48
C LYS A 432 -24.92 -16.51 1.46
N ASN A 433 -24.37 -15.28 1.61
CA ASN A 433 -23.34 -15.00 2.60
C ASN A 433 -23.82 -15.26 4.04
N VAL A 434 -25.10 -14.98 4.35
CA VAL A 434 -25.70 -15.34 5.67
C VAL A 434 -25.58 -16.83 5.94
N GLU A 435 -25.87 -17.69 4.94
CA GLU A 435 -25.78 -19.14 5.10
C GLU A 435 -24.33 -19.63 5.22
N ALA A 436 -23.42 -19.07 4.39
CA ALA A 436 -22.00 -19.38 4.45
C ALA A 436 -21.39 -18.99 5.82
N LEU A 437 -21.73 -17.80 6.32
CA LEU A 437 -21.29 -17.34 7.63
C LEU A 437 -21.87 -18.20 8.76
N ARG A 438 -23.14 -18.61 8.66
CA ARG A 438 -23.76 -19.53 9.63
C ARG A 438 -23.01 -20.84 9.72
N GLU A 439 -22.57 -21.40 8.59
CA GLU A 439 -21.77 -22.62 8.59
C GLU A 439 -20.39 -22.41 9.22
N ALA A 440 -19.77 -21.27 8.95
CA ALA A 440 -18.43 -20.96 9.47
C ALA A 440 -18.41 -20.72 10.99
N LEU A 441 -19.48 -20.15 11.55
CA LEU A 441 -19.53 -19.77 12.97
C LEU A 441 -20.10 -20.86 13.89
N ASN A 442 -20.63 -21.97 13.36
CA ASN A 442 -21.16 -23.11 14.12
C ASN A 442 -20.28 -24.34 13.93
#